data_9bf7edb24c3aed443aa84886ab090732
#
_entry.id   9bf7edb24c3aed443aa84886ab090732
#
_cell.length_a   1.000
_cell.length_b   1.000
_cell.length_c   1.000
_cell.angle_alpha   90.00
_cell.angle_beta   90.00
_cell.angle_gamma   90.00
#
_symmetry.space_group_name_H-M   'P 1'
#
loop_
_entity.id
_entity.type
_entity.pdbx_description
1 polymer ?
#
loop_
_entity_poly.entity_id
_entity_poly.type
_entity_poly.pdbx_seq_one_letter_code
_entity_poly.pdbx_strand_id
1 'polypeptide(L)'
;PASHNYPLSDVELIVVDYKATAKNGEVSLDADWQDGYKRQMDIYQWLLRKNGFKVSDDGYFVYCNGDKSKESFSNKVEFKVSILKYSGNTDWIEKALVEIKELLDGETVPDINPECAFCSYHESIEEVLDSK
;
A
#
# COMPACT_ATOMS: atom_id res chain seq x y z
N PRO A 1 -31.26 -7.14 -18.15
CA PRO A 1 -30.51 -6.58 -17.04
C PRO A 1 -30.61 -5.06 -17.13
N ALA A 2 -31.29 -4.44 -16.17
CA ALA A 2 -31.44 -2.98 -16.14
C ALA A 2 -30.06 -2.35 -15.88
N SER A 3 -29.52 -1.62 -16.84
CA SER A 3 -28.40 -0.72 -16.62
C SER A 3 -28.87 0.43 -15.75
N HIS A 4 -28.57 0.36 -14.45
CA HIS A 4 -28.79 1.49 -13.55
C HIS A 4 -27.72 2.53 -13.86
N ASN A 5 -28.05 3.48 -14.73
CA ASN A 5 -27.25 4.70 -14.91
C ASN A 5 -27.49 5.62 -13.72
N TYR A 6 -26.79 5.39 -12.61
CA TYR A 6 -26.67 6.40 -11.57
C TYR A 6 -25.71 7.49 -12.10
N PRO A 7 -26.06 8.78 -12.07
CA PRO A 7 -25.09 9.82 -12.33
C PRO A 7 -23.95 9.70 -11.32
N LEU A 8 -22.70 9.63 -11.77
CA LEU A 8 -21.51 9.46 -10.92
C LEU A 8 -21.38 10.54 -9.83
N SER A 9 -22.05 11.70 -10.02
CA SER A 9 -22.15 12.78 -9.03
C SER A 9 -22.86 12.39 -7.72
N ASP A 10 -23.74 11.40 -7.76
CA ASP A 10 -24.57 11.00 -6.62
C ASP A 10 -24.06 9.74 -5.91
N VAL A 11 -22.95 9.18 -6.40
CA VAL A 11 -22.36 7.96 -5.88
C VAL A 11 -21.11 8.30 -5.10
N GLU A 12 -21.03 7.81 -3.85
CA GLU A 12 -19.79 7.83 -3.08
C GLU A 12 -19.01 6.54 -3.33
N LEU A 13 -17.76 6.69 -3.79
CA LEU A 13 -16.86 5.57 -4.03
C LEU A 13 -16.23 5.10 -2.72
N ILE A 14 -16.07 3.81 -2.58
CA ILE A 14 -15.29 3.16 -1.52
C ILE A 14 -14.11 2.45 -2.19
N VAL A 15 -12.88 2.74 -1.74
CA VAL A 15 -11.70 2.04 -2.24
C VAL A 15 -11.61 0.68 -1.59
N VAL A 16 -11.44 -0.35 -2.40
CA VAL A 16 -11.22 -1.73 -1.95
C VAL A 16 -9.94 -2.24 -2.59
N ASP A 17 -9.00 -2.67 -1.77
CA ASP A 17 -7.71 -3.21 -2.22
C ASP A 17 -7.60 -4.70 -1.84
N TYR A 18 -7.22 -5.51 -2.81
CA TYR A 18 -7.07 -6.95 -2.65
C TYR A 18 -5.63 -7.31 -2.31
N LYS A 19 -5.45 -8.08 -1.24
CA LYS A 19 -4.14 -8.59 -0.80
C LYS A 19 -4.14 -10.11 -0.73
N ALA A 20 -3.20 -10.75 -1.41
CA ALA A 20 -2.95 -12.18 -1.29
C ALA A 20 -1.74 -12.42 -0.39
N THR A 21 -1.84 -13.38 0.51
CA THR A 21 -0.77 -13.79 1.41
C THR A 21 -0.87 -15.27 1.79
N ALA A 22 0.16 -15.79 2.42
CA ALA A 22 0.16 -17.15 3.01
C ALA A 22 0.94 -17.12 4.33
N LYS A 23 0.45 -16.34 5.29
CA LYS A 23 1.06 -16.26 6.63
C LYS A 23 0.33 -17.13 7.64
N ASN A 24 1.06 -17.57 8.66
CA ASN A 24 0.46 -18.23 9.81
C ASN A 24 -0.28 -17.21 10.68
N GLY A 25 -1.43 -17.61 11.20
CA GLY A 25 -2.25 -16.77 12.07
C GLY A 25 -3.19 -15.82 11.34
N GLU A 26 -3.72 -14.88 12.08
CA GLU A 26 -4.69 -13.91 11.57
C GLU A 26 -4.00 -12.77 10.81
N VAL A 27 -4.73 -12.20 9.86
CA VAL A 27 -4.30 -11.00 9.16
C VAL A 27 -4.72 -9.76 9.95
N SER A 28 -3.83 -8.75 10.03
CA SER A 28 -4.08 -7.46 10.66
C SER A 28 -3.41 -6.36 9.83
N LEU A 29 -3.58 -5.10 10.21
CA LEU A 29 -2.92 -3.93 9.64
C LEU A 29 -1.92 -3.28 10.64
N ASP A 30 -1.51 -4.02 11.69
CA ASP A 30 -0.78 -3.44 12.82
C ASP A 30 0.75 -3.60 12.73
N ALA A 31 1.25 -4.34 11.74
CA ALA A 31 2.68 -4.49 11.56
C ALA A 31 3.27 -3.28 10.83
N ASP A 32 4.46 -2.81 11.21
CA ASP A 32 5.13 -1.62 10.68
C ASP A 32 5.25 -1.63 9.15
N TRP A 33 5.55 -2.79 8.55
CA TRP A 33 5.63 -2.94 7.10
C TRP A 33 4.28 -2.76 6.39
N GLN A 34 3.17 -2.84 7.11
CA GLN A 34 1.81 -2.62 6.57
C GLN A 34 1.44 -1.14 6.46
N ASP A 35 2.24 -0.24 7.02
CA ASP A 35 2.06 1.20 6.82
C ASP A 35 2.17 1.58 5.35
N GLY A 36 2.94 0.83 4.55
CA GLY A 36 2.95 0.97 3.10
C GLY A 36 1.58 0.73 2.46
N TYR A 37 0.79 -0.21 2.98
CA TYR A 37 -0.57 -0.47 2.49
C TYR A 37 -1.55 0.63 2.88
N LYS A 38 -1.43 1.16 4.10
CA LYS A 38 -2.23 2.31 4.56
C LYS A 38 -1.97 3.53 3.69
N ARG A 39 -0.69 3.87 3.45
CA ARG A 39 -0.29 4.96 2.54
C ARG A 39 -0.81 4.75 1.11
N GLN A 40 -0.78 3.52 0.61
CA GLN A 40 -1.34 3.18 -0.71
C GLN A 40 -2.84 3.49 -0.75
N MET A 41 -3.61 3.12 0.28
CA MET A 41 -5.04 3.41 0.38
C MET A 41 -5.29 4.92 0.39
N ASP A 42 -4.55 5.67 1.21
CA ASP A 42 -4.63 7.13 1.27
C ASP A 42 -4.41 7.78 -0.10
N ILE A 43 -3.35 7.33 -0.81
CA ILE A 43 -3.01 7.84 -2.14
C ILE A 43 -4.14 7.53 -3.15
N TYR A 44 -4.74 6.34 -3.12
CA TYR A 44 -5.84 5.99 -4.01
C TYR A 44 -7.07 6.87 -3.73
N GLN A 45 -7.43 7.08 -2.47
CA GLN A 45 -8.55 7.97 -2.10
C GLN A 45 -8.27 9.40 -2.55
N TRP A 46 -7.05 9.90 -2.33
CA TRP A 46 -6.64 11.24 -2.76
C TRP A 46 -6.69 11.40 -4.28
N LEU A 47 -6.15 10.46 -5.04
CA LEU A 47 -6.15 10.49 -6.51
C LEU A 47 -7.57 10.50 -7.07
N LEU A 48 -8.45 9.67 -6.55
CA LEU A 48 -9.85 9.65 -6.99
C LEU A 48 -10.56 10.97 -6.69
N ARG A 49 -10.33 11.56 -5.50
CA ARG A 49 -10.87 12.87 -5.14
C ARG A 49 -10.34 13.99 -6.07
N LYS A 50 -9.03 13.95 -6.39
CA LYS A 50 -8.43 14.91 -7.36
C LYS A 50 -9.01 14.75 -8.77
N ASN A 51 -9.51 13.59 -9.12
CA ASN A 51 -10.23 13.34 -10.37
C ASN A 51 -11.74 13.68 -10.29
N GLY A 52 -12.19 14.30 -9.21
CA GLY A 52 -13.56 14.81 -9.08
C GLY A 52 -14.58 13.81 -8.55
N PHE A 53 -14.14 12.64 -8.07
CA PHE A 53 -15.05 11.67 -7.44
C PHE A 53 -15.28 12.00 -5.97
N LYS A 54 -16.52 11.76 -5.49
CA LYS A 54 -16.80 11.71 -4.07
C LYS A 54 -16.32 10.37 -3.55
N VAL A 55 -15.41 10.37 -2.57
CA VAL A 55 -14.76 9.17 -2.05
C VAL A 55 -14.85 9.13 -0.54
N SER A 56 -15.31 8.01 0.00
CA SER A 56 -15.36 7.74 1.44
C SER A 56 -13.95 7.76 2.05
N ASP A 57 -13.82 8.21 3.31
CA ASP A 57 -12.60 8.04 4.08
C ASP A 57 -12.38 6.58 4.49
N ASP A 58 -13.47 5.80 4.57
CA ASP A 58 -13.37 4.38 4.81
C ASP A 58 -13.00 3.63 3.54
N GLY A 59 -11.94 2.83 3.62
CA GLY A 59 -11.52 1.87 2.61
C GLY A 59 -11.43 0.46 3.20
N TYR A 60 -11.28 -0.54 2.36
CA TYR A 60 -11.25 -1.93 2.80
C TYR A 60 -10.11 -2.69 2.12
N PHE A 61 -9.41 -3.50 2.92
CA PHE A 61 -8.48 -4.51 2.42
C PHE A 61 -9.18 -5.87 2.43
N VAL A 62 -9.26 -6.51 1.28
CA VAL A 62 -9.73 -7.88 1.14
C VAL A 62 -8.51 -8.79 1.13
N TYR A 63 -8.24 -9.43 2.26
CA TYR A 63 -7.14 -10.37 2.40
C TYR A 63 -7.58 -11.79 2.07
N CYS A 64 -6.88 -12.41 1.14
CA CYS A 64 -6.96 -13.85 0.87
C CYS A 64 -5.69 -14.52 1.40
N ASN A 65 -5.82 -15.15 2.58
CA ASN A 65 -4.71 -15.85 3.22
C ASN A 65 -4.75 -17.33 2.86
N GLY A 66 -3.79 -17.78 2.06
CA GLY A 66 -3.65 -19.19 1.67
C GLY A 66 -3.25 -20.06 2.85
N ASP A 67 -3.97 -21.17 3.05
CA ASP A 67 -3.62 -22.17 4.04
C ASP A 67 -2.47 -23.03 3.55
N LYS A 68 -1.30 -22.87 4.18
CA LYS A 68 -0.08 -23.63 3.91
C LYS A 68 0.19 -24.75 4.94
N SER A 69 -0.76 -25.02 5.84
CA SER A 69 -0.61 -26.04 6.88
C SER A 69 -0.81 -27.46 6.38
N LYS A 70 -1.31 -27.63 5.16
CA LYS A 70 -1.54 -28.94 4.55
C LYS A 70 -0.22 -29.62 4.21
N GLU A 71 -0.12 -30.90 4.52
CA GLU A 71 1.11 -31.70 4.26
C GLU A 71 1.41 -31.87 2.77
N SER A 72 0.39 -31.82 1.92
CA SER A 72 0.55 -31.96 0.47
C SER A 72 -0.41 -31.08 -0.33
N PHE A 73 0.06 -30.66 -1.52
CA PHE A 73 -0.77 -29.99 -2.51
C PHE A 73 -1.63 -31.04 -3.26
N SER A 74 -2.89 -31.10 -2.96
CA SER A 74 -3.85 -32.00 -3.60
C SER A 74 -4.64 -31.29 -4.72
N ASN A 75 -3.95 -30.58 -5.60
CA ASN A 75 -4.54 -29.74 -6.65
C ASN A 75 -5.53 -28.68 -6.17
N LYS A 76 -5.47 -28.32 -4.88
CA LYS A 76 -6.37 -27.36 -4.23
C LYS A 76 -5.62 -26.54 -3.20
N VAL A 77 -5.83 -25.23 -3.22
CA VAL A 77 -5.39 -24.30 -2.15
C VAL A 77 -6.64 -23.74 -1.50
N GLU A 78 -6.71 -23.85 -0.17
CA GLU A 78 -7.79 -23.25 0.62
C GLU A 78 -7.35 -21.85 1.06
N PHE A 79 -8.29 -20.89 1.03
CA PHE A 79 -8.05 -19.51 1.42
C PHE A 79 -9.01 -19.10 2.52
N LYS A 80 -8.49 -18.44 3.56
CA LYS A 80 -9.30 -17.69 4.51
C LYS A 80 -9.39 -16.23 4.01
N VAL A 81 -10.59 -15.79 3.69
CA VAL A 81 -10.86 -14.40 3.29
C VAL A 81 -11.21 -13.58 4.53
N SER A 82 -10.57 -12.44 4.69
CA SER A 82 -10.82 -11.47 5.75
C SER A 82 -10.97 -10.08 5.16
N ILE A 83 -11.90 -9.29 5.69
CA ILE A 83 -12.10 -7.90 5.27
C ILE A 83 -11.69 -7.01 6.44
N LEU A 84 -10.69 -6.17 6.19
CA LEU A 84 -10.17 -5.22 7.18
C LEU A 84 -10.53 -3.80 6.75
N LYS A 85 -11.24 -3.09 7.62
CA LYS A 85 -11.56 -1.68 7.42
C LYS A 85 -10.35 -0.82 7.79
N TYR A 86 -10.12 0.21 7.01
CA TYR A 86 -9.16 1.26 7.28
C TYR A 86 -9.79 2.63 7.01
N SER A 87 -9.71 3.55 7.96
CA SER A 87 -10.10 4.95 7.73
C SER A 87 -8.87 5.73 7.34
N GLY A 88 -8.84 6.19 6.08
CA GLY A 88 -7.70 6.87 5.47
C GLY A 88 -7.54 8.31 5.95
N ASN A 89 -6.32 8.81 5.87
CA ASN A 89 -5.98 10.21 6.04
C ASN A 89 -5.13 10.68 4.86
N THR A 90 -5.63 11.62 4.09
CA THR A 90 -4.96 12.14 2.89
C THR A 90 -4.23 13.47 3.11
N ASP A 91 -4.24 14.04 4.32
CA ASP A 91 -3.73 15.39 4.62
C ASP A 91 -2.21 15.51 4.46
N TRP A 92 -1.49 14.40 4.61
CA TRP A 92 -0.05 14.35 4.50
C TRP A 92 0.48 14.38 3.06
N ILE A 93 -0.36 14.01 2.08
CA ILE A 93 0.09 13.69 0.71
C ILE A 93 0.62 14.92 -0.02
N GLU A 94 -0.13 16.02 -0.03
CA GLU A 94 0.28 17.22 -0.77
C GLU A 94 1.57 17.81 -0.20
N LYS A 95 1.72 17.82 1.12
CA LYS A 95 2.94 18.26 1.77
C LYS A 95 4.13 17.39 1.36
N ALA A 96 3.97 16.06 1.40
CA ALA A 96 5.01 15.14 0.99
C ALA A 96 5.41 15.32 -0.48
N LEU A 97 4.44 15.57 -1.38
CA LEU A 97 4.72 15.84 -2.80
C LEU A 97 5.53 17.14 -2.99
N VAL A 98 5.23 18.18 -2.24
CA VAL A 98 6.01 19.44 -2.28
C VAL A 98 7.43 19.20 -1.78
N GLU A 99 7.60 18.52 -0.65
CA GLU A 99 8.91 18.19 -0.08
C GLU A 99 9.76 17.33 -1.04
N ILE A 100 9.14 16.33 -1.69
CA ILE A 100 9.80 15.51 -2.71
C ILE A 100 10.23 16.38 -3.90
N LYS A 101 9.37 17.29 -4.36
CA LYS A 101 9.71 18.17 -5.47
C LYS A 101 10.85 19.12 -5.13
N GLU A 102 10.83 19.73 -3.97
CA GLU A 102 11.90 20.62 -3.49
C GLU A 102 13.23 19.86 -3.39
N LEU A 103 13.20 18.62 -2.92
CA LEU A 103 14.37 17.75 -2.88
C LEU A 103 14.91 17.43 -4.27
N LEU A 104 14.03 17.08 -5.22
CA LEU A 104 14.44 16.75 -6.60
C LEU A 104 14.94 17.95 -7.40
N ASP A 105 14.45 19.15 -7.10
CA ASP A 105 14.92 20.39 -7.73
C ASP A 105 16.20 20.95 -7.05
N GLY A 106 16.55 20.43 -5.87
CA GLY A 106 17.72 20.83 -5.11
C GLY A 106 19.00 20.17 -5.60
N GLU A 107 20.14 20.77 -5.23
CA GLU A 107 21.48 20.22 -5.53
C GLU A 107 22.02 19.35 -4.38
N THR A 108 21.34 19.32 -3.25
CA THR A 108 21.78 18.60 -2.04
C THR A 108 21.17 17.21 -2.00
N VAL A 109 22.03 16.20 -1.96
CA VAL A 109 21.58 14.82 -1.69
C VAL A 109 21.23 14.68 -0.20
N PRO A 110 20.06 14.13 0.15
CA PRO A 110 19.69 13.94 1.55
C PRO A 110 20.57 12.89 2.22
N ASP A 111 20.66 12.99 3.55
CA ASP A 111 21.35 11.98 4.35
C ASP A 111 20.70 10.62 4.20
N ILE A 112 21.52 9.58 4.22
CA ILE A 112 21.05 8.19 4.16
C ILE A 112 20.30 7.86 5.45
N ASN A 113 19.11 7.26 5.31
CA ASN A 113 18.42 6.68 6.46
C ASN A 113 19.14 5.40 6.91
N PRO A 114 19.67 5.33 8.14
CA PRO A 114 20.40 4.14 8.63
C PRO A 114 19.58 2.85 8.64
N GLU A 115 18.24 2.98 8.68
CA GLU A 115 17.34 1.82 8.65
C GLU A 115 16.92 1.41 7.22
N CYS A 116 17.45 2.08 6.20
CA CYS A 116 17.14 1.78 4.81
C CYS A 116 17.96 0.59 4.30
N ALA A 117 17.32 -0.55 4.15
CA ALA A 117 17.96 -1.78 3.64
C ALA A 117 18.56 -1.62 2.23
N PHE A 118 18.00 -0.77 1.37
CA PHE A 118 18.52 -0.48 0.04
C PHE A 118 19.80 0.34 0.11
N CYS A 119 19.86 1.34 1.00
CA CYS A 119 21.04 2.16 1.20
C CYS A 119 22.19 1.34 1.76
N SER A 120 21.95 0.52 2.79
CA SER A 120 22.95 -0.38 3.37
C SER A 120 23.47 -1.41 2.37
N TYR A 121 22.60 -1.90 1.48
CA TYR A 121 23.03 -2.81 0.39
C TYR A 121 23.94 -2.08 -0.61
N HIS A 122 23.62 -0.86 -0.98
CA HIS A 122 24.43 -0.05 -1.91
C HIS A 122 25.82 0.22 -1.32
N GLU A 123 25.92 0.67 -0.07
CA GLU A 123 27.18 0.89 0.64
C GLU A 123 28.05 -0.38 0.66
N SER A 124 27.43 -1.53 0.98
CA SER A 124 28.15 -2.82 1.01
C SER A 124 28.72 -3.24 -0.35
N ILE A 125 28.07 -2.87 -1.46
CA ILE A 125 28.57 -3.12 -2.81
C ILE A 125 29.73 -2.19 -3.15
N GLU A 126 29.64 -0.92 -2.81
CA GLU A 126 30.70 0.06 -3.05
C GLU A 126 31.99 -0.36 -2.32
N GLU A 127 31.92 -0.77 -1.05
CA GLU A 127 33.05 -1.30 -0.30
C GLU A 127 33.73 -2.48 -1.00
N VAL A 128 32.96 -3.39 -1.60
CA VAL A 128 33.49 -4.58 -2.32
C VAL A 128 34.15 -4.15 -3.65
N LEU A 129 33.64 -3.13 -4.33
CA LEU A 129 34.19 -2.64 -5.59
C LEU A 129 35.49 -1.86 -5.38
N ASP A 130 35.56 -1.04 -4.33
CA ASP A 130 36.72 -0.22 -3.98
C ASP A 130 37.88 -1.06 -3.39
N SER A 131 37.59 -2.29 -2.94
CA SER A 131 38.59 -3.21 -2.41
C SER A 131 39.36 -4.04 -3.47
N LYS A 132 39.07 -3.81 -4.75
CA LYS A 132 39.73 -4.43 -5.91
C LYS A 132 40.72 -3.50 -6.60
#